data_b8deb55476e6422b65e48054c7c5bfec
#
_entry.id   b8deb55476e6422b65e48054c7c5bfec
#
_cell.length_a   1.000
_cell.length_b   1.000
_cell.length_c   1.000
_cell.angle_alpha   90.00
_cell.angle_beta   90.00
_cell.angle_gamma   90.00
#
_symmetry.space_group_name_H-M   'P 1'
#
loop_
_entity.id
_entity.type
_entity.pdbx_description
1 polymer ?
#
loop_
_entity_poly.entity_id
_entity_poly.type
_entity_poly.pdbx_seq_one_letter_code
_entity_poly.pdbx_strand_id
1 'polypeptide(L)'
;IHYPIATFLCVIISSIPITPNMVTFIAVISELLAVWLIYLDLTKYSVIIVILLQFGWICDLMDGMLARYKKLGYYHPNHPSLKGFYWDSVSDHILRLLVLTFLGLYLVQQNEHGIYFALTGISIHAITQVEHVLRDYILKGIMTSVPVDNNGMVDQIILLFNNIYILIVNKFFF
;
A
#
# COMPACT_ATOMS: atom_id res chain seq x y z
N ILE A 1 13.03 -0.56 -8.56
CA ILE A 1 14.20 -0.42 -7.66
C ILE A 1 13.91 -1.06 -6.29
N HIS A 2 12.76 -0.86 -5.66
CA HIS A 2 12.45 -1.35 -4.30
C HIS A 2 12.33 -2.89 -4.22
N TYR A 3 11.72 -3.52 -5.22
CA TYR A 3 11.51 -4.97 -5.24
C TYR A 3 12.80 -5.80 -5.10
N PRO A 4 13.89 -5.54 -5.87
CA PRO A 4 15.14 -6.25 -5.69
C PRO A 4 15.77 -6.06 -4.31
N ILE A 5 15.67 -4.85 -3.75
CA ILE A 5 16.18 -4.54 -2.40
C ILE A 5 15.38 -5.32 -1.35
N ALA A 6 14.04 -5.24 -1.41
CA ALA A 6 13.15 -5.97 -0.52
C ALA A 6 13.39 -7.49 -0.60
N THR A 7 13.57 -8.04 -1.80
CA THR A 7 13.87 -9.47 -1.99
C THR A 7 15.20 -9.86 -1.34
N PHE A 8 16.25 -9.07 -1.56
CA PHE A 8 17.56 -9.31 -0.96
C PHE A 8 17.51 -9.29 0.57
N LEU A 9 16.87 -8.29 1.15
CA LEU A 9 16.68 -8.17 2.59
C LEU A 9 15.79 -9.30 3.14
N CYS A 10 14.74 -9.69 2.42
CA CYS A 10 13.86 -10.80 2.80
C CYS A 10 14.65 -12.12 2.89
N VAL A 11 15.57 -12.38 1.96
CA VAL A 11 16.42 -13.58 2.00
C VAL A 11 17.28 -13.58 3.27
N ILE A 12 17.90 -12.46 3.62
CA ILE A 12 18.71 -12.33 4.83
C ILE A 12 17.86 -12.58 6.09
N ILE A 13 16.68 -11.95 6.16
CA ILE A 13 15.81 -12.00 7.33
C ILE A 13 15.07 -13.34 7.44
N SER A 14 14.92 -14.07 6.33
CA SER A 14 14.19 -15.35 6.33
C SER A 14 14.78 -16.40 7.27
N SER A 15 16.08 -16.34 7.51
CA SER A 15 16.82 -17.25 8.41
C SER A 15 16.64 -16.87 9.90
N ILE A 16 16.09 -15.71 10.19
CA ILE A 16 15.89 -15.20 11.54
C ILE A 16 14.43 -15.48 11.96
N PRO A 17 14.12 -15.69 13.26
CA PRO A 17 12.77 -15.93 13.74
C PRO A 17 11.91 -14.64 13.76
N ILE A 18 12.02 -13.81 12.74
CA ILE A 18 11.20 -12.61 12.55
C ILE A 18 9.89 -13.01 11.85
N THR A 19 8.78 -12.52 12.36
CA THR A 19 7.45 -12.73 11.75
C THR A 19 7.10 -11.59 10.80
N PRO A 20 6.25 -11.81 9.80
CA PRO A 20 5.76 -10.74 8.92
C PRO A 20 5.19 -9.56 9.70
N ASN A 21 4.37 -9.81 10.72
CA ASN A 21 3.77 -8.76 11.55
C ASN A 21 4.80 -7.89 12.28
N MET A 22 5.97 -8.44 12.63
CA MET A 22 7.06 -7.62 13.20
C MET A 22 7.65 -6.68 12.16
N VAL A 23 7.74 -7.11 10.91
CA VAL A 23 8.22 -6.27 9.80
C VAL A 23 7.22 -5.16 9.50
N THR A 24 5.90 -5.48 9.42
CA THR A 24 4.83 -4.47 9.32
C THR A 24 4.90 -3.46 10.47
N PHE A 25 5.13 -3.93 11.70
CA PHE A 25 5.24 -3.03 12.86
C PHE A 25 6.44 -2.08 12.75
N ILE A 26 7.57 -2.54 12.24
CA ILE A 26 8.75 -1.70 11.98
C ILE A 26 8.43 -0.67 10.89
N ALA A 27 7.73 -1.05 9.83
CA ALA A 27 7.25 -0.14 8.80
C ALA A 27 6.39 0.98 9.38
N VAL A 28 5.38 0.62 10.18
CA VAL A 28 4.48 1.55 10.87
C VAL A 28 5.25 2.55 11.74
N ILE A 29 6.20 2.08 12.55
CA ILE A 29 7.02 2.98 13.38
C ILE A 29 7.83 3.93 12.52
N SER A 30 8.45 3.45 11.44
CA SER A 30 9.24 4.29 10.54
C SER A 30 8.40 5.40 9.92
N GLU A 31 7.21 5.08 9.44
CA GLU A 31 6.31 6.06 8.83
C GLU A 31 5.73 7.04 9.85
N LEU A 32 5.40 6.60 11.06
CA LEU A 32 4.99 7.49 12.15
C LEU A 32 6.10 8.46 12.56
N LEU A 33 7.36 8.01 12.57
CA LEU A 33 8.50 8.90 12.80
C LEU A 33 8.64 9.93 11.66
N ALA A 34 8.42 9.52 10.42
CA ALA A 34 8.42 10.44 9.28
C ALA A 34 7.32 11.50 9.43
N VAL A 35 6.09 11.10 9.78
CA VAL A 35 4.97 12.02 10.06
C VAL A 35 5.31 12.99 11.19
N TRP A 36 5.92 12.50 12.27
CA TRP A 36 6.38 13.34 13.38
C TRP A 36 7.41 14.38 12.92
N LEU A 37 8.37 13.99 12.09
CA LEU A 37 9.37 14.93 11.55
C LEU A 37 8.77 15.95 10.58
N ILE A 38 7.76 15.57 9.79
CA ILE A 38 7.00 16.51 8.95
C ILE A 38 6.33 17.58 9.83
N TYR A 39 5.73 17.16 10.93
CA TYR A 39 5.09 18.07 11.87
C TYR A 39 6.09 19.06 12.51
N LEU A 40 7.30 18.62 12.84
CA LEU A 40 8.32 19.46 13.44
C LEU A 40 8.89 20.48 12.45
N ASP A 41 9.41 20.05 11.32
CA ASP A 41 9.94 20.88 10.25
C ASP A 41 10.31 20.04 9.02
N LEU A 42 9.45 20.07 8.02
CA LEU A 42 9.65 19.33 6.77
C LEU A 42 10.95 19.74 6.06
N THR A 43 11.26 21.03 6.03
CA THR A 43 12.42 21.56 5.30
C THR A 43 13.71 21.07 5.92
N LYS A 44 13.82 21.17 7.23
CA LYS A 44 15.00 20.77 7.99
C LYS A 44 15.26 19.27 7.95
N TYR A 45 14.21 18.46 8.02
CA TYR A 45 14.31 17.01 8.14
C TYR A 45 13.99 16.25 6.84
N SER A 46 13.85 16.95 5.70
CA SER A 46 13.41 16.41 4.42
C SER A 46 14.12 15.12 4.01
N VAL A 47 15.44 15.06 4.11
CA VAL A 47 16.23 13.86 3.74
C VAL A 47 15.89 12.68 4.65
N ILE A 48 15.80 12.90 5.96
CA ILE A 48 15.49 11.85 6.93
C ILE A 48 14.06 11.35 6.72
N ILE A 49 13.12 12.25 6.47
CA ILE A 49 11.70 11.91 6.16
C ILE A 49 11.63 11.00 4.94
N VAL A 50 12.32 11.37 3.85
CA VAL A 50 12.34 10.55 2.63
C VAL A 50 12.93 9.17 2.91
N ILE A 51 14.02 9.08 3.65
CA ILE A 51 14.64 7.80 4.01
C ILE A 51 13.68 6.93 4.83
N LEU A 52 13.00 7.50 5.82
CA LEU A 52 12.05 6.78 6.67
C LEU A 52 10.84 6.27 5.88
N LEU A 53 10.27 7.09 4.99
CA LEU A 53 9.16 6.68 4.13
C LEU A 53 9.57 5.58 3.15
N GLN A 54 10.77 5.69 2.53
CA GLN A 54 11.30 4.65 1.64
C GLN A 54 11.59 3.34 2.40
N PHE A 55 12.10 3.44 3.60
CA PHE A 55 12.36 2.28 4.45
C PHE A 55 11.04 1.60 4.87
N GLY A 56 10.02 2.37 5.27
CA GLY A 56 8.68 1.86 5.57
C GLY A 56 8.12 1.09 4.37
N TRP A 57 8.17 1.66 3.17
CA TRP A 57 7.72 0.98 1.95
C TRP A 57 8.49 -0.30 1.63
N ILE A 58 9.80 -0.32 1.85
CA ILE A 58 10.59 -1.55 1.66
C ILE A 58 10.16 -2.63 2.65
N CYS A 59 9.92 -2.27 3.91
CA CYS A 59 9.43 -3.19 4.94
C CYS A 59 8.05 -3.75 4.61
N ASP A 60 7.14 -2.93 4.10
CA ASP A 60 5.81 -3.31 3.63
C ASP A 60 5.90 -4.38 2.51
N LEU A 61 6.76 -4.16 1.51
CA LEU A 61 7.02 -5.17 0.48
C LEU A 61 7.62 -6.47 1.05
N MET A 62 8.46 -6.36 2.08
CA MET A 62 9.13 -7.50 2.68
C MET A 62 8.20 -8.38 3.50
N ASP A 63 7.24 -7.83 4.24
CA ASP A 63 6.34 -8.62 5.10
C ASP A 63 5.45 -9.54 4.27
N GLY A 64 4.90 -9.08 3.15
CA GLY A 64 4.16 -9.91 2.22
C GLY A 64 5.01 -11.01 1.56
N MET A 65 6.29 -10.73 1.24
CA MET A 65 7.20 -11.75 0.74
C MET A 65 7.53 -12.78 1.83
N LEU A 66 7.81 -12.33 3.04
CA LEU A 66 8.13 -13.17 4.19
C LEU A 66 6.96 -14.06 4.60
N ALA A 67 5.71 -13.52 4.54
CA ALA A 67 4.50 -14.29 4.80
C ALA A 67 4.34 -15.45 3.80
N ARG A 68 4.56 -15.18 2.51
CA ARG A 68 4.54 -16.21 1.46
C ARG A 68 5.63 -17.26 1.64
N TYR A 69 6.86 -16.80 1.88
CA TYR A 69 8.01 -17.69 2.05
C TYR A 69 7.85 -18.62 3.26
N LYS A 70 7.45 -18.08 4.41
CA LYS A 70 7.25 -18.84 5.66
C LYS A 70 5.89 -19.54 5.72
N LYS A 71 5.04 -19.41 4.70
CA LYS A 71 3.67 -19.95 4.64
C LYS A 71 2.84 -19.57 5.88
N LEU A 72 2.90 -18.31 6.26
CA LEU A 72 2.20 -17.77 7.43
C LEU A 72 0.96 -16.96 7.02
N GLY A 73 0.07 -16.73 7.97
CA GLY A 73 -1.15 -15.95 7.77
C GLY A 73 -2.07 -16.57 6.73
N TYR A 74 -2.43 -15.80 5.69
CA TYR A 74 -3.28 -16.27 4.59
C TYR A 74 -2.68 -17.47 3.83
N TYR A 75 -1.36 -17.55 3.78
CA TYR A 75 -0.65 -18.62 3.05
C TYR A 75 -0.42 -19.89 3.88
N HIS A 76 -0.95 -19.96 5.12
CA HIS A 76 -0.82 -21.17 5.94
C HIS A 76 -1.68 -22.30 5.39
N PRO A 77 -1.11 -23.49 5.09
CA PRO A 77 -1.81 -24.54 4.35
C PRO A 77 -3.02 -25.13 5.09
N ASN A 78 -2.96 -25.23 6.42
CA ASN A 78 -4.00 -25.86 7.22
C ASN A 78 -4.87 -24.87 8.01
N HIS A 79 -4.35 -23.66 8.29
CA HIS A 79 -5.03 -22.65 9.11
C HIS A 79 -4.84 -21.26 8.50
N PRO A 80 -5.44 -20.96 7.34
CA PRO A 80 -5.33 -19.66 6.71
C PRO A 80 -5.97 -18.59 7.60
N SER A 81 -5.27 -17.46 7.80
CA SER A 81 -5.75 -16.34 8.60
C SER A 81 -5.60 -15.04 7.86
N LEU A 82 -6.69 -14.30 7.74
CA LEU A 82 -6.73 -12.96 7.12
C LEU A 82 -6.29 -11.84 8.08
N LYS A 83 -6.04 -12.16 9.35
CA LYS A 83 -5.76 -11.15 10.38
C LYS A 83 -4.54 -10.29 10.05
N GLY A 84 -3.43 -10.90 9.58
CA GLY A 84 -2.23 -10.18 9.19
C GLY A 84 -2.47 -9.28 7.97
N PHE A 85 -3.12 -9.81 6.95
CA PHE A 85 -3.50 -9.07 5.75
C PHE A 85 -4.40 -7.86 6.05
N TYR A 86 -5.38 -8.05 6.94
CA TYR A 86 -6.27 -6.96 7.35
C TYR A 86 -5.53 -5.88 8.13
N TRP A 87 -4.66 -6.27 9.06
CA TRP A 87 -3.85 -5.32 9.82
C TRP A 87 -2.93 -4.49 8.93
N ASP A 88 -2.23 -5.13 8.02
CA ASP A 88 -1.36 -4.52 7.03
C ASP A 88 -2.12 -3.49 6.16
N SER A 89 -3.21 -3.92 5.55
CA SER A 89 -4.06 -3.03 4.73
C SER A 89 -4.59 -1.83 5.50
N VAL A 90 -5.04 -2.01 6.74
CA VAL A 90 -5.58 -0.90 7.56
C VAL A 90 -4.48 0.07 7.97
N SER A 91 -3.31 -0.44 8.40
CA SER A 91 -2.18 0.41 8.79
C SER A 91 -1.69 1.27 7.63
N ASP A 92 -1.54 0.71 6.46
CA ASP A 92 -1.15 1.40 5.24
C ASP A 92 -2.08 2.57 4.89
N HIS A 93 -3.38 2.33 4.94
CA HIS A 93 -4.37 3.35 4.64
C HIS A 93 -4.32 4.51 5.64
N ILE A 94 -4.22 4.19 6.92
CA ILE A 94 -4.13 5.20 7.99
C ILE A 94 -2.84 6.00 7.85
N LEU A 95 -1.71 5.34 7.63
CA LEU A 95 -0.40 6.01 7.55
C LEU A 95 -0.31 6.92 6.33
N ARG A 96 -0.76 6.49 5.16
CA ARG A 96 -0.80 7.33 3.96
C ARG A 96 -1.68 8.57 4.16
N LEU A 97 -2.83 8.39 4.80
CA LEU A 97 -3.70 9.52 5.14
C LEU A 97 -3.04 10.49 6.12
N LEU A 98 -2.33 9.98 7.14
CA LEU A 98 -1.58 10.80 8.09
C LEU A 98 -0.46 11.58 7.39
N VAL A 99 0.36 10.94 6.55
CA VAL A 99 1.43 11.61 5.80
C VAL A 99 0.86 12.76 4.96
N LEU A 100 -0.21 12.52 4.20
CA LEU A 100 -0.84 13.55 3.37
C LEU A 100 -1.43 14.69 4.22
N THR A 101 -2.05 14.35 5.35
CA THR A 101 -2.64 15.34 6.25
C THR A 101 -1.57 16.26 6.86
N PHE A 102 -0.50 15.68 7.40
CA PHE A 102 0.58 16.48 8.02
C PHE A 102 1.39 17.26 7.00
N LEU A 103 1.61 16.70 5.81
CA LEU A 103 2.21 17.44 4.69
C LEU A 103 1.33 18.63 4.29
N GLY A 104 0.02 18.41 4.20
CA GLY A 104 -0.95 19.46 3.91
C GLY A 104 -0.95 20.56 4.98
N LEU A 105 -0.97 20.19 6.27
CA LEU A 105 -0.89 21.13 7.39
C LEU A 105 0.38 21.97 7.33
N TYR A 106 1.52 21.35 7.01
CA TYR A 106 2.77 22.08 6.82
C TYR A 106 2.67 23.09 5.67
N LEU A 107 2.10 22.69 4.52
CA LEU A 107 1.91 23.59 3.37
C LEU A 107 0.97 24.76 3.68
N VAL A 108 -0.07 24.53 4.48
CA VAL A 108 -0.98 25.60 4.95
C VAL A 108 -0.24 26.65 5.78
N GLN A 109 0.72 26.22 6.59
CA GLN A 109 1.55 27.15 7.38
C GLN A 109 2.51 28.00 6.50
N GLN A 110 2.91 27.46 5.36
CA GLN A 110 3.84 28.14 4.45
C GLN A 110 3.15 29.05 3.43
N ASN A 111 1.91 28.72 3.05
CA ASN A 111 1.16 29.41 2.01
C ASN A 111 -0.34 29.28 2.23
N GLU A 112 -1.10 30.36 2.07
CA GLU A 112 -2.56 30.37 2.15
C GLU A 112 -3.24 29.39 1.14
N HIS A 113 -2.58 29.06 0.04
CA HIS A 113 -3.06 28.05 -0.91
C HIS A 113 -2.76 26.60 -0.49
N GLY A 114 -2.00 26.37 0.58
CA GLY A 114 -1.63 25.04 1.07
C GLY A 114 -2.84 24.16 1.40
N ILE A 115 -3.95 24.76 1.83
CA ILE A 115 -5.20 24.03 2.09
C ILE A 115 -5.74 23.30 0.85
N TYR A 116 -5.64 23.92 -0.33
CA TYR A 116 -6.10 23.32 -1.58
C TYR A 116 -5.23 22.12 -1.97
N PHE A 117 -3.92 22.20 -1.76
CA PHE A 117 -3.01 21.06 -1.99
C PHE A 117 -3.31 19.91 -1.02
N ALA A 118 -3.56 20.21 0.26
CA ALA A 118 -3.92 19.20 1.25
C ALA A 118 -5.21 18.49 0.88
N LEU A 119 -6.29 19.26 0.59
CA LEU A 119 -7.59 18.70 0.21
C LEU A 119 -7.51 17.89 -1.07
N THR A 120 -6.75 18.38 -2.07
CA THR A 120 -6.56 17.66 -3.33
C THR A 120 -5.84 16.34 -3.10
N GLY A 121 -4.74 16.33 -2.32
CA GLY A 121 -4.00 15.10 -2.00
C GLY A 121 -4.85 14.08 -1.27
N ILE A 122 -5.61 14.49 -0.25
CA ILE A 122 -6.52 13.63 0.50
C ILE A 122 -7.63 13.08 -0.41
N SER A 123 -8.20 13.94 -1.28
CA SER A 123 -9.26 13.54 -2.21
C SER A 123 -8.78 12.51 -3.23
N ILE A 124 -7.60 12.73 -3.83
CA ILE A 124 -6.99 11.78 -4.76
C ILE A 124 -6.73 10.45 -4.04
N HIS A 125 -6.20 10.48 -2.82
CA HIS A 125 -5.97 9.27 -2.05
C HIS A 125 -7.29 8.54 -1.76
N ALA A 126 -8.34 9.23 -1.34
CA ALA A 126 -9.65 8.62 -1.08
C ALA A 126 -10.23 7.98 -2.34
N ILE A 127 -10.14 8.65 -3.50
CA ILE A 127 -10.62 8.12 -4.79
C ILE A 127 -9.86 6.85 -5.17
N THR A 128 -8.52 6.85 -5.06
CA THR A 128 -7.72 5.67 -5.36
C THR A 128 -8.04 4.51 -4.43
N GLN A 129 -8.35 4.75 -3.17
CA GLN A 129 -8.75 3.70 -2.23
C GLN A 129 -10.11 3.09 -2.58
N VAL A 130 -11.09 3.93 -2.92
CA VAL A 130 -12.41 3.45 -3.38
C VAL A 130 -12.25 2.61 -4.63
N GLU A 131 -11.42 3.03 -5.59
CA GLU A 131 -11.12 2.28 -6.80
C GLU A 131 -10.50 0.92 -6.50
N HIS A 132 -9.50 0.85 -5.62
CA HIS A 132 -8.88 -0.42 -5.22
C HIS A 132 -9.89 -1.38 -4.59
N VAL A 133 -10.72 -0.89 -3.66
CA VAL A 133 -11.76 -1.70 -3.01
C VAL A 133 -12.79 -2.20 -4.02
N LEU A 134 -13.26 -1.34 -4.91
CA LEU A 134 -14.23 -1.71 -5.95
C LEU A 134 -13.64 -2.73 -6.92
N ARG A 135 -12.42 -2.53 -7.38
CA ARG A 135 -11.73 -3.46 -8.25
C ARG A 135 -11.60 -4.83 -7.62
N ASP A 136 -11.14 -4.90 -6.37
CA ASP A 136 -10.97 -6.16 -5.66
C ASP A 136 -12.31 -6.85 -5.39
N TYR A 137 -13.36 -6.08 -5.08
CA TYR A 137 -14.71 -6.61 -4.91
C TYR A 137 -15.28 -7.18 -6.21
N ILE A 138 -15.15 -6.45 -7.32
CA ILE A 138 -15.60 -6.86 -8.64
C ILE A 138 -14.85 -8.12 -9.09
N LEU A 139 -13.51 -8.12 -8.99
CA LEU A 139 -12.69 -9.27 -9.39
C LEU A 139 -13.02 -10.51 -8.57
N LYS A 140 -13.18 -10.38 -7.25
CA LYS A 140 -13.58 -11.49 -6.38
C LYS A 140 -15.00 -11.95 -6.68
N GLY A 141 -15.94 -11.02 -6.88
CA GLY A 141 -17.32 -11.34 -7.26
C GLY A 141 -17.41 -12.11 -8.58
N ILE A 142 -16.62 -11.70 -9.58
CA ILE A 142 -16.54 -12.39 -10.86
C ILE A 142 -15.92 -13.78 -10.68
N MET A 143 -14.81 -13.90 -9.95
CA MET A 143 -14.15 -15.20 -9.72
C MET A 143 -15.01 -16.20 -8.97
N THR A 144 -15.90 -15.74 -8.08
CA THR A 144 -16.80 -16.63 -7.32
C THR A 144 -18.09 -16.97 -8.05
N SER A 145 -18.53 -16.15 -9.00
CA SER A 145 -19.78 -16.30 -9.73
C SER A 145 -19.64 -17.04 -11.07
N VAL A 146 -18.43 -17.13 -11.59
CA VAL A 146 -18.17 -17.83 -12.87
C VAL A 146 -17.75 -19.27 -12.56
N PRO A 147 -18.51 -20.29 -12.98
CA PRO A 147 -18.00 -21.66 -12.96
C PRO A 147 -16.70 -21.69 -13.76
N VAL A 148 -15.69 -22.35 -13.20
CA VAL A 148 -14.36 -22.50 -13.84
C VAL A 148 -14.60 -23.20 -15.20
N ASP A 149 -14.79 -22.38 -16.23
CA ASP A 149 -14.84 -22.87 -17.60
C ASP A 149 -13.41 -22.91 -18.14
N ASN A 150 -13.00 -24.10 -18.57
CA ASN A 150 -11.67 -24.36 -19.13
C ASN A 150 -11.38 -23.61 -20.47
N ASN A 151 -12.29 -22.74 -20.91
CA ASN A 151 -12.26 -22.11 -22.25
C ASN A 151 -11.67 -20.69 -22.29
N GLY A 152 -10.98 -20.23 -21.25
CA GLY A 152 -10.31 -18.93 -21.27
C GLY A 152 -11.23 -17.70 -21.21
N MET A 153 -12.55 -17.88 -20.98
CA MET A 153 -13.52 -16.78 -20.91
C MET A 153 -13.20 -15.83 -19.75
N VAL A 154 -12.70 -16.34 -18.61
CA VAL A 154 -12.30 -15.56 -17.45
C VAL A 154 -11.14 -14.61 -17.80
N ASP A 155 -10.16 -15.11 -18.55
CA ASP A 155 -9.02 -14.31 -19.00
C ASP A 155 -9.46 -13.20 -19.96
N GLN A 156 -10.44 -13.46 -20.83
CA GLN A 156 -11.00 -12.45 -21.74
C GLN A 156 -11.77 -11.37 -20.99
N ILE A 157 -12.52 -11.73 -19.94
CA ILE A 157 -13.24 -10.78 -19.08
C ILE A 157 -12.25 -9.89 -18.30
N ILE A 158 -11.19 -10.48 -17.73
CA ILE A 158 -10.13 -9.73 -17.02
C ILE A 158 -9.43 -8.77 -17.98
N LEU A 159 -9.15 -9.20 -19.21
CA LEU A 159 -8.54 -8.37 -20.24
C LEU A 159 -9.46 -7.22 -20.68
N LEU A 160 -10.76 -7.49 -20.80
CA LEU A 160 -11.76 -6.47 -21.12
C LEU A 160 -11.85 -5.39 -20.02
N PHE A 161 -11.89 -5.80 -18.74
CA PHE A 161 -11.90 -4.85 -17.62
C PHE A 161 -10.61 -4.04 -17.51
N ASN A 162 -9.44 -4.65 -17.73
CA ASN A 162 -8.17 -3.92 -17.79
C ASN A 162 -8.17 -2.90 -18.94
N ASN A 163 -8.69 -3.24 -20.10
CA ASN A 163 -8.77 -2.31 -21.23
C ASN A 163 -9.75 -1.16 -20.96
N ILE A 164 -10.91 -1.43 -20.35
CA ILE A 164 -11.87 -0.40 -19.91
C ILE A 164 -11.24 0.52 -18.87
N TYR A 165 -10.54 -0.04 -17.90
CA TYR A 165 -9.82 0.71 -16.87
C TYR A 165 -8.78 1.67 -17.48
N ILE A 166 -7.92 1.15 -18.36
CA ILE A 166 -6.90 1.95 -19.05
C ILE A 166 -7.56 3.05 -19.88
N LEU A 167 -8.69 2.79 -20.53
CA LEU A 167 -9.42 3.74 -21.34
C LEU A 167 -10.07 4.85 -20.50
N ILE A 168 -10.60 4.52 -19.32
CA ILE A 168 -11.15 5.49 -18.38
C ILE A 168 -10.04 6.36 -17.80
N VAL A 169 -8.95 5.75 -17.32
CA VAL A 169 -7.82 6.48 -16.74
C VAL A 169 -7.19 7.43 -17.76
N ASN A 170 -6.92 6.96 -18.99
CA ASN A 170 -6.36 7.81 -20.04
C ASN A 170 -7.31 8.94 -20.49
N LYS A 171 -8.62 8.74 -20.39
CA LYS A 171 -9.61 9.75 -20.83
C LYS A 171 -9.87 10.82 -19.77
N PHE A 172 -9.65 10.51 -18.49
CA PHE A 172 -9.94 11.44 -17.39
C PHE A 172 -8.69 12.07 -16.75
N PHE A 173 -7.50 11.49 -16.97
CA PHE A 173 -6.26 11.95 -16.33
C PHE A 173 -5.15 12.38 -17.32
N PHE A 174 -5.35 12.18 -18.60
CA PHE A 174 -4.49 12.66 -19.67
C PHE A 174 -5.32 13.21 -20.84
#